data_aee20cf38a48c25b22f5537080033a30
#
_entry.id   aee20cf38a48c25b22f5537080033a30
#
_cell.length_a   1.000
_cell.length_b   1.000
_cell.length_c   1.000
_cell.angle_alpha   90.00
_cell.angle_beta   90.00
_cell.angle_gamma   90.00
#
_symmetry.space_group_name_H-M   'P 1'
#
loop_
_entity.id
_entity.type
_entity.pdbx_description
1 polymer ?
#
loop_
_entity_poly.entity_id
_entity_poly.type
_entity_poly.pdbx_seq_one_letter_code
_entity_poly.pdbx_strand_id
1 'polypeptide(L)'
;MYLKIMRLVLRMQYSTIPAPPPEQLDGVRLTVDRVPQIPRRPPGSRLRRGLTYRDGLRLDLHLPVTEGPHPLVVYVPGGGFVVAPRRMARRQRAYIAAAGYAVASVEYRTTRQQATYTDGIADIQSAITYLSNNADEFAIDTGRIGIWGESAGGYLASLVGLTDPRIRAVVDQFGASDLSHAADGFDPRMHAKVADPRHPIHRYGAVYGNPVDLVHPFAPPFLLLHGDDDRIITPAQTALLHHALIGAGADSTRYVLAGAGHGQLSLTGRQARQWTSVQVLTTIRNFLDQKLRT
;
A
#
# COMPACT_ATOMS: atom_id res chain seq x y z
N MET A 1 -8.17 -21.38 2.98
CA MET A 1 -8.01 -21.89 4.36
C MET A 1 -7.15 -20.94 5.20
N TYR A 2 -5.95 -20.59 4.82
CA TYR A 2 -5.03 -19.72 5.55
C TYR A 2 -5.63 -18.36 5.97
N LEU A 3 -6.23 -17.59 5.05
CA LEU A 3 -6.87 -16.30 5.33
C LEU A 3 -8.03 -16.40 6.35
N LYS A 4 -8.77 -17.50 6.35
CA LYS A 4 -9.86 -17.71 7.33
C LYS A 4 -9.31 -17.97 8.73
N ILE A 5 -8.22 -18.75 8.83
CA ILE A 5 -7.53 -19.04 10.09
C ILE A 5 -6.87 -17.76 10.60
N MET A 6 -6.15 -17.03 9.76
CA MET A 6 -5.54 -15.74 10.13
C MET A 6 -6.59 -14.73 10.63
N ARG A 7 -7.74 -14.61 9.96
CA ARG A 7 -8.84 -13.75 10.43
C ARG A 7 -9.40 -14.22 11.78
N LEU A 8 -9.51 -15.52 12.00
CA LEU A 8 -9.97 -16.06 13.28
C LEU A 8 -8.99 -15.70 14.40
N VAL A 9 -7.70 -15.92 14.18
CA VAL A 9 -6.64 -15.55 15.14
C VAL A 9 -6.64 -14.05 15.41
N LEU A 10 -6.68 -13.23 14.37
CA LEU A 10 -6.76 -11.78 14.51
C LEU A 10 -8.04 -11.36 15.24
N ARG A 11 -9.19 -11.98 14.92
CA ARG A 11 -10.44 -11.70 15.62
C ARG A 11 -10.36 -12.02 17.11
N MET A 12 -9.74 -13.13 17.48
CA MET A 12 -9.52 -13.47 18.88
C MET A 12 -8.57 -12.48 19.58
N GLN A 13 -7.56 -11.97 18.88
CA GLN A 13 -6.57 -11.04 19.43
C GLN A 13 -7.05 -9.59 19.49
N TYR A 14 -7.84 -9.16 18.50
CA TYR A 14 -8.14 -7.73 18.28
C TYR A 14 -9.62 -7.37 18.47
N SER A 15 -10.55 -8.33 18.63
CA SER A 15 -11.98 -8.02 18.81
C SER A 15 -12.29 -7.26 20.08
N THR A 16 -11.42 -7.36 21.09
CA THR A 16 -11.55 -6.65 22.38
C THR A 16 -10.86 -5.29 22.38
N ILE A 17 -10.15 -4.95 21.31
CA ILE A 17 -9.50 -3.64 21.18
C ILE A 17 -10.57 -2.62 20.82
N PRO A 18 -10.63 -1.45 21.50
CA PRO A 18 -11.54 -0.38 21.16
C PRO A 18 -11.39 0.08 19.70
N ALA A 19 -12.45 0.66 19.15
CA ALA A 19 -12.33 1.36 17.86
C ALA A 19 -11.38 2.54 18.01
N PRO A 20 -10.68 2.94 16.92
CA PRO A 20 -9.83 4.13 16.94
C PRO A 20 -10.62 5.37 17.39
N PRO A 21 -10.02 6.26 18.19
CA PRO A 21 -10.68 7.46 18.67
C PRO A 21 -10.94 8.44 17.50
N PRO A 22 -11.95 9.33 17.64
CA PRO A 22 -12.40 10.24 16.57
C PRO A 22 -11.28 11.11 15.96
N GLU A 23 -10.33 11.56 16.77
CA GLU A 23 -9.18 12.39 16.32
C GLU A 23 -8.27 11.67 15.32
N GLN A 24 -8.25 10.35 15.31
CA GLN A 24 -7.52 9.57 14.32
C GLN A 24 -8.26 9.46 12.98
N LEU A 25 -9.52 9.86 12.95
CA LEU A 25 -10.42 9.75 11.81
C LEU A 25 -10.52 11.06 11.03
N ASP A 26 -9.62 12.01 11.27
CA ASP A 26 -9.55 13.25 10.51
C ASP A 26 -9.29 12.97 9.03
N GLY A 27 -9.97 13.70 8.15
CA GLY A 27 -9.94 13.53 6.70
C GLY A 27 -11.31 13.34 6.06
N VAL A 28 -11.35 13.26 4.75
CA VAL A 28 -12.62 13.06 4.01
C VAL A 28 -13.12 11.63 4.22
N ARG A 29 -14.33 11.50 4.75
CA ARG A 29 -14.95 10.18 4.95
C ARG A 29 -15.57 9.67 3.65
N LEU A 30 -15.18 8.46 3.26
CA LEU A 30 -15.88 7.68 2.24
C LEU A 30 -16.85 6.73 2.94
N THR A 31 -18.15 7.01 2.83
CA THR A 31 -19.21 6.11 3.28
C THR A 31 -19.66 5.24 2.12
N VAL A 32 -19.72 3.94 2.35
CA VAL A 32 -20.16 2.98 1.34
C VAL A 32 -21.29 2.13 1.91
N ASP A 33 -22.53 2.55 1.73
CA ASP A 33 -23.71 1.85 2.27
C ASP A 33 -23.99 0.54 1.52
N ARG A 34 -23.84 0.54 0.21
CA ARG A 34 -23.84 -0.66 -0.64
C ARG A 34 -22.56 -0.68 -1.45
N VAL A 35 -21.76 -1.72 -1.26
CA VAL A 35 -20.41 -1.82 -1.82
C VAL A 35 -20.42 -2.65 -3.10
N PRO A 36 -20.70 -2.05 -4.28
CA PRO A 36 -20.50 -2.73 -5.55
C PRO A 36 -19.04 -3.19 -5.65
N GLN A 37 -18.88 -4.48 -5.93
CA GLN A 37 -17.56 -5.08 -6.01
C GLN A 37 -17.05 -5.06 -7.45
N ILE A 38 -15.76 -4.75 -7.62
CA ILE A 38 -15.12 -4.97 -8.93
C ILE A 38 -15.31 -6.42 -9.40
N PRO A 39 -15.31 -6.70 -10.71
CA PRO A 39 -15.44 -8.07 -11.25
C PRO A 39 -14.38 -9.01 -10.68
N ARG A 40 -14.72 -10.28 -10.46
CA ARG A 40 -13.74 -11.28 -9.97
C ARG A 40 -12.57 -11.46 -10.92
N ARG A 41 -12.82 -11.31 -12.21
CA ARG A 41 -11.82 -11.32 -13.30
C ARG A 41 -12.07 -10.09 -14.17
N PRO A 42 -11.48 -8.93 -13.83
CA PRO A 42 -11.61 -7.74 -14.67
C PRO A 42 -11.08 -8.07 -16.08
N PRO A 43 -11.90 -7.86 -17.13
CA PRO A 43 -11.42 -8.00 -18.50
C PRO A 43 -10.44 -6.85 -18.85
N GLY A 44 -9.74 -6.95 -19.97
CA GLY A 44 -8.91 -5.85 -20.49
C GLY A 44 -7.48 -5.83 -19.97
N SER A 45 -7.02 -6.87 -19.28
CA SER A 45 -5.60 -7.02 -18.92
C SER A 45 -5.10 -8.45 -19.08
N ARG A 46 -3.83 -8.60 -19.42
CA ARG A 46 -3.09 -9.87 -19.45
C ARG A 46 -2.03 -9.89 -18.37
N LEU A 47 -1.74 -11.06 -17.81
CA LEU A 47 -0.83 -11.23 -16.68
C LEU A 47 0.40 -12.03 -17.07
N ARG A 48 1.58 -11.42 -16.98
CA ARG A 48 2.89 -12.09 -17.00
C ARG A 48 3.32 -12.36 -15.55
N ARG A 49 3.69 -13.60 -15.27
CA ARG A 49 3.95 -14.03 -13.87
C ARG A 49 5.40 -14.40 -13.67
N GLY A 50 5.91 -14.08 -12.48
CA GLY A 50 7.17 -14.59 -11.98
C GLY A 50 8.37 -14.11 -12.78
N LEU A 51 8.32 -12.89 -13.33
CA LEU A 51 9.46 -12.27 -13.99
C LEU A 51 10.53 -12.00 -12.91
N THR A 52 11.71 -12.57 -13.11
CA THR A 52 12.85 -12.37 -12.20
C THR A 52 13.48 -11.01 -12.50
N TYR A 53 13.51 -10.10 -11.54
CA TYR A 53 14.10 -8.78 -11.70
C TYR A 53 15.42 -8.61 -10.91
N ARG A 54 15.65 -9.51 -9.95
CA ARG A 54 16.87 -9.62 -9.14
C ARG A 54 16.97 -11.04 -8.63
N ASP A 55 18.16 -11.48 -8.21
CA ASP A 55 18.38 -12.83 -7.68
C ASP A 55 17.40 -13.17 -6.52
N GLY A 56 16.63 -14.24 -6.72
CA GLY A 56 15.62 -14.72 -5.78
C GLY A 56 14.34 -13.88 -5.69
N LEU A 57 14.26 -12.70 -6.32
CA LEU A 57 13.11 -11.81 -6.29
C LEU A 57 12.39 -11.74 -7.63
N ARG A 58 11.07 -11.83 -7.58
CA ARG A 58 10.19 -11.86 -8.76
C ARG A 58 9.09 -10.83 -8.68
N LEU A 59 8.56 -10.48 -9.83
CA LEU A 59 7.35 -9.66 -9.97
C LEU A 59 6.30 -10.34 -10.84
N ASP A 60 5.04 -9.96 -10.64
CA ASP A 60 3.92 -10.29 -11.50
C ASP A 60 3.44 -8.99 -12.18
N LEU A 61 3.40 -8.96 -13.52
CA LEU A 61 3.08 -7.79 -14.31
C LEU A 61 1.73 -7.95 -15.02
N HIS A 62 0.75 -7.12 -14.68
CA HIS A 62 -0.47 -6.93 -15.47
C HIS A 62 -0.21 -5.87 -16.54
N LEU A 63 -0.52 -6.21 -17.78
CA LEU A 63 -0.44 -5.30 -18.92
C LEU A 63 -1.85 -5.07 -19.48
N PRO A 64 -2.21 -3.85 -19.89
CA PRO A 64 -3.43 -3.62 -20.66
C PRO A 64 -3.44 -4.43 -21.96
N VAL A 65 -4.63 -4.64 -22.50
CA VAL A 65 -4.77 -5.22 -23.86
C VAL A 65 -4.76 -4.16 -24.96
N THR A 66 -4.80 -2.89 -24.59
CA THR A 66 -4.66 -1.74 -25.52
C THR A 66 -3.20 -1.54 -25.93
N GLU A 67 -2.99 -0.78 -26.99
CA GLU A 67 -1.64 -0.34 -27.39
C GLU A 67 -1.06 0.66 -26.40
N GLY A 68 0.27 0.59 -26.16
CA GLY A 68 1.01 1.45 -25.25
C GLY A 68 1.77 2.58 -25.97
N PRO A 69 2.69 3.27 -25.28
CA PRO A 69 3.20 2.95 -23.94
C PRO A 69 2.24 3.34 -22.81
N HIS A 70 2.19 2.51 -21.77
CA HIS A 70 1.31 2.67 -20.61
C HIS A 70 2.05 3.24 -19.40
N PRO A 71 1.44 4.16 -18.62
CA PRO A 71 1.97 4.53 -17.30
C PRO A 71 2.16 3.29 -16.43
N LEU A 72 3.24 3.27 -15.65
CA LEU A 72 3.56 2.17 -14.75
C LEU A 72 3.03 2.45 -13.33
N VAL A 73 2.41 1.46 -12.71
CA VAL A 73 2.09 1.45 -11.28
C VAL A 73 2.81 0.28 -10.62
N VAL A 74 3.75 0.57 -9.72
CA VAL A 74 4.44 -0.45 -8.93
C VAL A 74 3.63 -0.72 -7.67
N TYR A 75 3.07 -1.93 -7.58
CA TYR A 75 2.31 -2.36 -6.41
C TYR A 75 3.24 -3.08 -5.41
N VAL A 76 3.28 -2.57 -4.19
CA VAL A 76 4.08 -3.11 -3.08
C VAL A 76 3.14 -3.83 -2.10
N PRO A 77 3.20 -5.17 -2.02
CA PRO A 77 2.30 -5.93 -1.18
C PRO A 77 2.60 -5.75 0.31
N GLY A 78 1.54 -5.77 1.12
CA GLY A 78 1.67 -5.90 2.57
C GLY A 78 2.10 -7.30 3.00
N GLY A 79 2.38 -7.48 4.28
CA GLY A 79 2.74 -8.77 4.86
C GLY A 79 3.45 -8.67 6.19
N GLY A 80 3.28 -7.56 6.91
CA GLY A 80 3.79 -7.34 8.26
C GLY A 80 5.32 -7.39 8.34
N PHE A 81 6.01 -7.02 7.26
CA PHE A 81 7.47 -7.09 7.12
C PHE A 81 8.06 -8.52 7.21
N VAL A 82 7.21 -9.53 7.20
CA VAL A 82 7.59 -10.95 7.30
C VAL A 82 7.47 -11.66 5.96
N VAL A 83 6.51 -11.25 5.13
CA VAL A 83 6.30 -11.78 3.78
C VAL A 83 5.96 -10.65 2.80
N ALA A 84 6.30 -10.85 1.52
CA ALA A 84 5.97 -9.93 0.43
C ALA A 84 5.32 -10.70 -0.74
N PRO A 85 4.04 -11.13 -0.61
CA PRO A 85 3.44 -12.03 -1.58
C PRO A 85 2.98 -11.28 -2.84
N ARG A 86 3.76 -11.29 -3.92
CA ARG A 86 3.41 -10.65 -5.20
C ARG A 86 2.04 -11.02 -5.77
N ARG A 87 1.41 -12.10 -5.27
CA ARG A 87 0.06 -12.52 -5.68
C ARG A 87 -1.06 -11.74 -4.97
N MET A 88 -0.73 -10.88 -3.98
CA MET A 88 -1.71 -10.06 -3.26
C MET A 88 -2.41 -9.08 -4.21
N ALA A 89 -3.62 -8.69 -3.87
CA ALA A 89 -4.45 -7.71 -4.60
C ALA A 89 -4.58 -7.96 -6.13
N ARG A 90 -4.43 -9.21 -6.58
CA ARG A 90 -4.42 -9.55 -8.02
C ARG A 90 -5.65 -9.02 -8.77
N ARG A 91 -6.81 -9.04 -8.13
CA ARG A 91 -8.07 -8.57 -8.70
C ARG A 91 -8.09 -7.04 -8.82
N GLN A 92 -7.63 -6.33 -7.79
CA GLN A 92 -7.53 -4.88 -7.76
C GLN A 92 -6.51 -4.39 -8.81
N ARG A 93 -5.35 -5.03 -8.87
CA ARG A 93 -4.30 -4.72 -9.87
C ARG A 93 -4.78 -4.95 -11.31
N ALA A 94 -5.53 -6.05 -11.55
CA ALA A 94 -6.13 -6.31 -12.85
C ALA A 94 -7.17 -5.24 -13.22
N TYR A 95 -7.92 -4.70 -12.24
CA TYR A 95 -8.89 -3.63 -12.46
C TYR A 95 -8.20 -2.31 -12.86
N ILE A 96 -7.12 -1.95 -12.18
CA ILE A 96 -6.32 -0.77 -12.55
C ILE A 96 -5.62 -0.98 -13.90
N ALA A 97 -5.11 -2.18 -14.18
CA ALA A 97 -4.51 -2.49 -15.46
C ALA A 97 -5.52 -2.41 -16.62
N ALA A 98 -6.76 -2.86 -16.42
CA ALA A 98 -7.82 -2.73 -17.41
C ALA A 98 -8.19 -1.27 -17.73
N ALA A 99 -7.84 -0.34 -16.85
CA ALA A 99 -7.97 1.10 -17.07
C ALA A 99 -6.79 1.72 -17.85
N GLY A 100 -5.84 0.89 -18.33
CA GLY A 100 -4.75 1.34 -19.19
C GLY A 100 -3.42 1.59 -18.48
N TYR A 101 -3.16 0.93 -17.36
CA TYR A 101 -1.90 0.98 -16.61
C TYR A 101 -1.14 -0.35 -16.71
N ALA A 102 0.18 -0.31 -16.90
CA ALA A 102 1.02 -1.44 -16.55
C ALA A 102 1.12 -1.53 -15.01
N VAL A 103 0.74 -2.66 -14.39
CA VAL A 103 0.74 -2.80 -12.92
C VAL A 103 1.64 -3.95 -12.50
N ALA A 104 2.79 -3.63 -11.90
CA ALA A 104 3.78 -4.59 -11.45
C ALA A 104 3.69 -4.82 -9.93
N SER A 105 3.43 -6.05 -9.51
CA SER A 105 3.48 -6.42 -8.09
C SER A 105 4.81 -7.08 -7.78
N VAL A 106 5.58 -6.49 -6.88
CA VAL A 106 6.96 -6.88 -6.59
C VAL A 106 7.06 -7.71 -5.30
N GLU A 107 7.94 -8.72 -5.29
CA GLU A 107 8.48 -9.29 -4.06
C GLU A 107 9.57 -8.34 -3.56
N TYR A 108 9.84 -8.33 -2.28
CA TYR A 108 10.98 -7.63 -1.67
C TYR A 108 11.48 -8.44 -0.47
N ARG A 109 12.73 -8.26 -0.07
CA ARG A 109 13.29 -8.93 1.10
C ARG A 109 12.64 -8.45 2.38
N THR A 110 12.45 -9.37 3.30
CA THR A 110 11.74 -9.17 4.56
C THR A 110 12.60 -9.61 5.75
N THR A 111 12.08 -9.52 6.96
CA THR A 111 12.76 -10.00 8.17
C THR A 111 13.14 -11.49 8.11
N ARG A 112 12.50 -12.29 7.25
CA ARG A 112 12.89 -13.70 7.02
C ARG A 112 14.25 -13.82 6.35
N GLN A 113 14.63 -12.86 5.54
CA GLN A 113 15.95 -12.75 4.94
C GLN A 113 16.88 -11.82 5.75
N GLN A 114 16.53 -11.51 7.00
CA GLN A 114 17.25 -10.58 7.86
C GLN A 114 17.38 -9.17 7.27
N ALA A 115 16.50 -8.82 6.35
CA ALA A 115 16.48 -7.53 5.68
C ALA A 115 15.81 -6.44 6.53
N THR A 116 16.13 -5.20 6.19
CA THR A 116 15.57 -3.97 6.75
C THR A 116 14.80 -3.19 5.68
N TYR A 117 14.22 -2.06 6.06
CA TYR A 117 13.50 -1.20 5.14
C TYR A 117 14.38 -0.68 3.99
N THR A 118 15.68 -0.46 4.25
CA THR A 118 16.63 -0.02 3.20
C THR A 118 16.82 -1.09 2.13
N ASP A 119 16.83 -2.35 2.51
CA ASP A 119 16.82 -3.47 1.56
C ASP A 119 15.53 -3.51 0.75
N GLY A 120 14.38 -3.31 1.41
CA GLY A 120 13.08 -3.24 0.75
C GLY A 120 12.99 -2.11 -0.27
N ILE A 121 13.48 -0.91 0.08
CA ILE A 121 13.60 0.22 -0.87
C ILE A 121 14.47 -0.16 -2.06
N ALA A 122 15.68 -0.67 -1.81
CA ALA A 122 16.61 -1.06 -2.88
C ALA A 122 16.04 -2.15 -3.81
N ASP A 123 15.27 -3.09 -3.28
CA ASP A 123 14.61 -4.13 -4.07
C ASP A 123 13.51 -3.55 -4.95
N ILE A 124 12.67 -2.64 -4.42
CA ILE A 124 11.62 -1.95 -5.20
C ILE A 124 12.25 -1.09 -6.30
N GLN A 125 13.30 -0.33 -5.98
CA GLN A 125 14.05 0.47 -6.96
C GLN A 125 14.68 -0.41 -8.06
N SER A 126 15.18 -1.59 -7.70
CA SER A 126 15.69 -2.57 -8.65
C SER A 126 14.59 -3.09 -9.59
N ALA A 127 13.38 -3.32 -9.06
CA ALA A 127 12.24 -3.72 -9.87
C ALA A 127 11.81 -2.61 -10.85
N ILE A 128 11.81 -1.34 -10.40
CA ILE A 128 11.55 -0.17 -11.27
C ILE A 128 12.59 -0.10 -12.37
N THR A 129 13.86 -0.25 -12.04
CA THR A 129 14.96 -0.24 -13.00
C THR A 129 14.84 -1.38 -14.02
N TYR A 130 14.52 -2.60 -13.57
CA TYR A 130 14.27 -3.73 -14.45
C TYR A 130 13.13 -3.44 -15.44
N LEU A 131 12.01 -2.91 -14.95
CA LEU A 131 10.86 -2.56 -15.79
C LEU A 131 11.19 -1.44 -16.78
N SER A 132 11.99 -0.46 -16.36
CA SER A 132 12.44 0.64 -17.23
C SER A 132 13.40 0.15 -18.32
N ASN A 133 14.31 -0.75 -18.00
CA ASN A 133 15.25 -1.32 -18.99
C ASN A 133 14.55 -2.25 -20.00
N ASN A 134 13.34 -2.72 -19.69
CA ASN A 134 12.52 -3.56 -20.59
C ASN A 134 11.24 -2.82 -21.01
N ALA A 135 11.26 -1.49 -21.04
CA ALA A 135 10.09 -0.64 -21.30
C ALA A 135 9.46 -0.93 -22.67
N ASP A 136 10.26 -1.12 -23.70
CA ASP A 136 9.79 -1.44 -25.06
C ASP A 136 9.09 -2.80 -25.11
N GLU A 137 9.67 -3.84 -24.48
CA GLU A 137 9.06 -5.18 -24.42
C GLU A 137 7.69 -5.16 -23.74
N PHE A 138 7.56 -4.34 -22.69
CA PHE A 138 6.34 -4.27 -21.88
C PHE A 138 5.41 -3.12 -22.27
N ALA A 139 5.79 -2.31 -23.26
CA ALA A 139 5.09 -1.09 -23.64
C ALA A 139 4.79 -0.17 -22.43
N ILE A 140 5.83 0.11 -21.63
CA ILE A 140 5.77 0.96 -20.43
C ILE A 140 6.31 2.35 -20.74
N ASP A 141 5.63 3.37 -20.21
CA ASP A 141 6.11 4.75 -20.16
C ASP A 141 6.89 4.98 -18.87
N THR A 142 8.20 5.08 -18.97
CA THR A 142 9.10 5.30 -17.83
C THR A 142 9.11 6.72 -17.27
N GLY A 143 8.50 7.67 -17.96
CA GLY A 143 8.30 9.04 -17.49
C GLY A 143 7.09 9.19 -16.56
N ARG A 144 6.22 8.16 -16.49
CA ARG A 144 4.95 8.18 -15.76
C ARG A 144 4.82 6.98 -14.83
N ILE A 145 5.57 7.05 -13.70
CA ILE A 145 5.63 5.94 -12.72
C ILE A 145 4.91 6.37 -11.42
N GLY A 146 3.90 5.62 -11.04
CA GLY A 146 3.27 5.69 -9.71
C GLY A 146 3.64 4.48 -8.86
N ILE A 147 3.49 4.62 -7.56
CA ILE A 147 3.67 3.53 -6.60
C ILE A 147 2.42 3.38 -5.73
N TRP A 148 2.03 2.15 -5.45
CA TRP A 148 0.85 1.82 -4.67
C TRP A 148 1.16 0.70 -3.68
N GLY A 149 0.98 0.94 -2.38
CA GLY A 149 1.27 -0.04 -1.35
C GLY A 149 0.13 -0.26 -0.37
N GLU A 150 0.12 -1.42 0.27
CA GLU A 150 -0.82 -1.79 1.34
C GLU A 150 -0.05 -2.16 2.62
N SER A 151 -0.44 -1.64 3.81
CA SER A 151 0.14 -2.01 5.10
C SER A 151 1.67 -1.80 5.12
N ALA A 152 2.46 -2.82 5.42
CA ALA A 152 3.93 -2.79 5.29
C ALA A 152 4.40 -2.34 3.90
N GLY A 153 3.64 -2.66 2.84
CA GLY A 153 3.90 -2.17 1.49
C GLY A 153 3.55 -0.69 1.32
N GLY A 154 2.55 -0.17 2.04
CA GLY A 154 2.21 1.25 2.10
C GLY A 154 3.35 2.08 2.70
N TYR A 155 3.91 1.61 3.81
CA TYR A 155 5.11 2.18 4.41
C TYR A 155 6.29 2.24 3.40
N LEU A 156 6.60 1.14 2.72
CA LEU A 156 7.68 1.12 1.73
C LEU A 156 7.37 1.97 0.49
N ALA A 157 6.11 1.98 0.04
CA ALA A 157 5.69 2.82 -1.07
C ALA A 157 5.85 4.31 -0.76
N SER A 158 5.53 4.72 0.48
CA SER A 158 5.73 6.09 0.95
C SER A 158 7.21 6.45 1.01
N LEU A 159 8.07 5.57 1.54
CA LEU A 159 9.52 5.79 1.56
C LEU A 159 10.12 5.91 0.15
N VAL A 160 9.77 5.00 -0.76
CA VAL A 160 10.25 5.06 -2.15
C VAL A 160 9.71 6.31 -2.85
N GLY A 161 8.45 6.68 -2.62
CA GLY A 161 7.87 7.89 -3.20
C GLY A 161 8.59 9.17 -2.76
N LEU A 162 9.04 9.22 -1.51
CA LEU A 162 9.76 10.37 -0.95
C LEU A 162 11.25 10.41 -1.32
N THR A 163 11.83 9.30 -1.79
CA THR A 163 13.29 9.19 -2.01
C THR A 163 13.69 8.88 -3.46
N ASP A 164 12.76 8.44 -4.30
CA ASP A 164 13.04 8.11 -5.69
C ASP A 164 12.39 9.14 -6.64
N PRO A 165 13.17 10.00 -7.32
CA PRO A 165 12.65 11.06 -8.16
C PRO A 165 11.89 10.56 -9.41
N ARG A 166 11.93 9.27 -9.72
CA ARG A 166 11.14 8.69 -10.81
C ARG A 166 9.66 8.57 -10.46
N ILE A 167 9.30 8.58 -9.16
CA ILE A 167 7.92 8.43 -8.70
C ILE A 167 7.16 9.74 -8.83
N ARG A 168 6.04 9.71 -9.55
CA ARG A 168 5.16 10.85 -9.82
C ARG A 168 3.88 10.86 -9.00
N ALA A 169 3.50 9.73 -8.38
CA ALA A 169 2.30 9.61 -7.56
C ALA A 169 2.44 8.45 -6.56
N VAL A 170 1.94 8.63 -5.36
CA VAL A 170 1.95 7.62 -4.29
C VAL A 170 0.53 7.32 -3.84
N VAL A 171 0.18 6.04 -3.78
CA VAL A 171 -1.04 5.56 -3.13
C VAL A 171 -0.63 4.70 -1.94
N ASP A 172 -0.95 5.16 -0.74
CA ASP A 172 -0.74 4.41 0.50
C ASP A 172 -2.08 3.98 1.09
N GLN A 173 -2.30 2.69 1.19
CA GLN A 173 -3.44 2.09 1.85
C GLN A 173 -3.00 1.55 3.22
N PHE A 174 -3.47 2.20 4.28
CA PHE A 174 -3.26 1.82 5.67
C PHE A 174 -1.80 1.46 6.02
N GLY A 175 -0.84 2.19 5.47
CA GLY A 175 0.58 2.07 5.81
C GLY A 175 0.91 2.68 7.16
N ALA A 176 2.02 2.24 7.73
CA ALA A 176 2.65 2.94 8.84
C ALA A 176 3.45 4.14 8.30
N SER A 177 3.58 5.19 9.10
CA SER A 177 4.27 6.42 8.70
C SER A 177 5.34 6.84 9.71
N ASP A 178 5.14 6.46 10.97
CA ASP A 178 6.09 6.61 12.05
C ASP A 178 6.12 5.33 12.89
N LEU A 179 7.19 4.55 12.73
CA LEU A 179 7.36 3.28 13.42
C LEU A 179 7.75 3.46 14.89
N SER A 180 8.31 4.61 15.27
CA SER A 180 8.60 4.94 16.67
C SER A 180 7.32 5.14 17.47
N HIS A 181 6.24 5.59 16.81
CA HIS A 181 4.90 5.79 17.35
C HIS A 181 3.88 4.75 16.86
N ALA A 182 4.35 3.61 16.35
CA ALA A 182 3.48 2.57 15.80
C ALA A 182 2.52 1.95 16.85
N ALA A 183 2.89 2.03 18.13
CA ALA A 183 2.06 1.55 19.23
C ALA A 183 1.00 2.56 19.70
N ASP A 184 1.10 3.83 19.31
CA ASP A 184 0.22 4.89 19.74
C ASP A 184 -1.20 4.70 19.18
N GLY A 185 -2.19 5.04 19.97
CA GLY A 185 -3.59 4.86 19.62
C GLY A 185 -4.14 3.45 19.82
N PHE A 186 -3.31 2.50 20.28
CA PHE A 186 -3.77 1.19 20.74
C PHE A 186 -4.11 1.18 22.23
N ASP A 187 -4.93 0.21 22.65
CA ASP A 187 -5.12 -0.07 24.07
C ASP A 187 -3.79 -0.53 24.72
N PRO A 188 -3.68 -0.50 26.07
CA PRO A 188 -2.42 -0.82 26.76
C PRO A 188 -1.84 -2.19 26.41
N ARG A 189 -2.67 -3.19 26.11
CA ARG A 189 -2.21 -4.56 25.80
C ARG A 189 -1.58 -4.63 24.41
N MET A 190 -2.20 -3.96 23.44
CA MET A 190 -1.65 -3.90 22.08
C MET A 190 -0.46 -2.96 22.03
N HIS A 191 -0.52 -1.83 22.73
CA HIS A 191 0.63 -0.95 22.87
C HIS A 191 1.87 -1.73 23.35
N ALA A 192 1.77 -2.47 24.45
CA ALA A 192 2.90 -3.28 24.97
C ALA A 192 3.41 -4.32 23.97
N LYS A 193 2.50 -4.92 23.18
CA LYS A 193 2.86 -5.92 22.17
C LYS A 193 3.58 -5.32 20.97
N VAL A 194 3.09 -4.19 20.45
CA VAL A 194 3.69 -3.50 19.32
C VAL A 194 4.98 -2.79 19.71
N ALA A 195 5.07 -2.28 20.93
CA ALA A 195 6.27 -1.64 21.47
C ALA A 195 7.41 -2.65 21.80
N ASP A 196 7.14 -3.97 21.81
CA ASP A 196 8.20 -4.97 22.03
C ASP A 196 9.27 -4.87 20.93
N PRO A 197 10.57 -4.64 21.26
CA PRO A 197 11.63 -4.55 20.27
C PRO A 197 11.79 -5.79 19.37
N ARG A 198 11.25 -6.94 19.79
CA ARG A 198 11.25 -8.17 19.00
C ARG A 198 10.15 -8.21 17.94
N HIS A 199 9.18 -7.28 18.00
CA HIS A 199 8.12 -7.21 17.00
C HIS A 199 8.72 -6.95 15.62
N PRO A 200 8.24 -7.61 14.55
CA PRO A 200 8.79 -7.47 13.19
C PRO A 200 8.90 -6.03 12.70
N ILE A 201 8.01 -5.15 13.14
CA ILE A 201 8.00 -3.72 12.77
C ILE A 201 9.31 -3.03 13.17
N HIS A 202 9.83 -3.29 14.38
CA HIS A 202 11.06 -2.67 14.86
C HIS A 202 12.31 -3.30 14.22
N ARG A 203 12.27 -4.61 13.95
CA ARG A 203 13.38 -5.30 13.28
C ARG A 203 13.55 -4.88 11.84
N TYR A 204 12.44 -4.57 11.15
CA TYR A 204 12.46 -4.14 9.76
C TYR A 204 12.65 -2.63 9.65
N GLY A 205 11.96 -1.85 10.47
CA GLY A 205 11.97 -0.39 10.45
C GLY A 205 13.28 0.22 10.94
N ALA A 206 14.07 -0.54 11.71
CA ALA A 206 15.38 -0.17 12.27
C ALA A 206 15.62 1.34 12.41
N VAL A 207 15.27 1.85 13.52
CA VAL A 207 15.61 3.15 14.14
C VAL A 207 15.30 4.45 13.37
N TYR A 208 15.25 4.51 12.00
CA TYR A 208 15.19 5.81 11.27
C TYR A 208 14.46 5.81 9.92
N GLY A 209 13.62 4.83 9.64
CA GLY A 209 12.93 4.75 8.36
C GLY A 209 11.48 5.24 8.41
N ASN A 210 11.21 6.40 8.99
CA ASN A 210 9.85 6.93 9.04
C ASN A 210 9.54 7.78 7.80
N PRO A 211 8.48 7.49 7.05
CA PRO A 211 8.01 8.36 5.97
C PRO A 211 7.83 9.82 6.42
N VAL A 212 7.31 10.07 7.62
CA VAL A 212 7.08 11.44 8.12
C VAL A 212 8.34 12.28 8.22
N ASP A 213 9.50 11.65 8.51
CA ASP A 213 10.79 12.34 8.66
C ASP A 213 11.43 12.73 7.30
N LEU A 214 10.94 12.12 6.21
CA LEU A 214 11.46 12.33 4.85
C LEU A 214 10.57 13.23 3.99
N VAL A 215 9.51 13.79 4.57
CA VAL A 215 8.61 14.70 3.86
C VAL A 215 9.35 15.99 3.48
N HIS A 216 9.13 16.43 2.24
CA HIS A 216 9.74 17.66 1.71
C HIS A 216 8.78 18.37 0.73
N PRO A 217 8.97 19.67 0.43
CA PRO A 217 8.04 20.46 -0.40
C PRO A 217 7.87 19.95 -1.84
N PHE A 218 8.82 19.17 -2.34
CA PHE A 218 8.82 18.59 -3.68
C PHE A 218 8.36 17.13 -3.70
N ALA A 219 7.76 16.63 -2.60
CA ALA A 219 7.21 15.29 -2.55
C ALA A 219 6.16 15.10 -3.67
N PRO A 220 6.10 13.92 -4.30
CA PRO A 220 5.05 13.65 -5.27
C PRO A 220 3.67 13.71 -4.59
N PRO A 221 2.58 13.88 -5.35
CA PRO A 221 1.23 13.79 -4.81
C PRO A 221 0.96 12.45 -4.10
N PHE A 222 0.30 12.52 -2.95
CA PHE A 222 -0.09 11.36 -2.13
C PHE A 222 -1.61 11.19 -2.07
N LEU A 223 -2.07 9.95 -2.27
CA LEU A 223 -3.41 9.49 -1.91
C LEU A 223 -3.29 8.52 -0.73
N LEU A 224 -3.81 8.92 0.41
CA LEU A 224 -3.80 8.13 1.63
C LEU A 224 -5.19 7.57 1.91
N LEU A 225 -5.31 6.27 2.12
CA LEU A 225 -6.58 5.59 2.39
C LEU A 225 -6.46 4.77 3.68
N HIS A 226 -7.35 4.97 4.64
CA HIS A 226 -7.37 4.21 5.89
C HIS A 226 -8.78 3.80 6.30
N GLY A 227 -8.93 2.63 6.92
CA GLY A 227 -10.21 2.18 7.46
C GLY A 227 -10.44 2.74 8.87
N ASP A 228 -11.67 3.15 9.18
CA ASP A 228 -12.02 3.69 10.50
C ASP A 228 -12.08 2.63 11.63
N ASP A 229 -12.07 1.35 11.28
CA ASP A 229 -12.00 0.23 12.23
C ASP A 229 -10.75 -0.63 11.99
N ASP A 230 -9.65 0.02 11.59
CA ASP A 230 -8.35 -0.66 11.49
C ASP A 230 -7.72 -0.80 12.89
N ARG A 231 -7.54 -2.06 13.30
CA ARG A 231 -6.99 -2.43 14.61
C ARG A 231 -5.62 -3.10 14.52
N ILE A 232 -4.97 -3.03 13.37
CA ILE A 232 -3.63 -3.57 13.12
C ILE A 232 -2.61 -2.44 12.97
N ILE A 233 -2.95 -1.42 12.18
CA ILE A 233 -2.25 -0.14 12.10
C ILE A 233 -3.32 0.92 12.34
N THR A 234 -3.10 1.80 13.31
CA THR A 234 -4.10 2.81 13.64
C THR A 234 -4.22 3.87 12.54
N PRO A 235 -5.41 4.43 12.29
CA PRO A 235 -5.59 5.50 11.31
C PRO A 235 -4.75 6.75 11.59
N ALA A 236 -4.26 6.93 12.82
CA ALA A 236 -3.31 7.97 13.19
C ALA A 236 -2.06 7.97 12.30
N GLN A 237 -1.60 6.81 11.86
CA GLN A 237 -0.39 6.69 11.05
C GLN A 237 -0.52 7.43 9.70
N THR A 238 -1.60 7.23 8.96
CA THR A 238 -1.82 8.00 7.73
C THR A 238 -2.25 9.45 7.98
N ALA A 239 -2.82 9.77 9.14
CA ALA A 239 -3.08 11.15 9.53
C ALA A 239 -1.77 11.92 9.77
N LEU A 240 -0.81 11.33 10.49
CA LEU A 240 0.52 11.91 10.70
C LEU A 240 1.20 12.24 9.37
N LEU A 241 1.23 11.29 8.43
CA LEU A 241 1.84 11.53 7.12
C LEU A 241 1.11 12.61 6.32
N HIS A 242 -0.23 12.61 6.36
CA HIS A 242 -1.04 13.63 5.70
C HIS A 242 -0.72 15.04 6.22
N HIS A 243 -0.70 15.21 7.53
CA HIS A 243 -0.39 16.49 8.15
C HIS A 243 1.04 16.94 7.86
N ALA A 244 2.01 16.03 7.87
CA ALA A 244 3.39 16.35 7.51
C ALA A 244 3.51 16.81 6.04
N LEU A 245 2.84 16.11 5.10
CA LEU A 245 2.83 16.47 3.68
C LEU A 245 2.20 17.85 3.45
N ILE A 246 1.00 18.11 4.02
CA ILE A 246 0.32 19.40 3.92
C ILE A 246 1.17 20.50 4.56
N GLY A 247 1.75 20.25 5.75
CA GLY A 247 2.62 21.20 6.44
C GLY A 247 3.87 21.56 5.65
N ALA A 248 4.39 20.67 4.81
CA ALA A 248 5.48 20.91 3.89
C ALA A 248 5.05 21.57 2.56
N GLY A 249 3.75 21.78 2.34
CA GLY A 249 3.21 22.31 1.09
C GLY A 249 3.09 21.28 -0.04
N ALA A 250 3.20 20.00 0.26
CA ALA A 250 3.04 18.91 -0.71
C ALA A 250 1.54 18.58 -0.95
N ASP A 251 1.23 18.04 -2.12
CA ASP A 251 -0.13 17.63 -2.47
C ASP A 251 -0.49 16.29 -1.81
N SER A 252 -1.43 16.32 -0.89
CA SER A 252 -1.90 15.12 -0.18
C SER A 252 -3.40 15.12 0.00
N THR A 253 -4.02 14.01 -0.38
CA THR A 253 -5.44 13.74 -0.13
C THR A 253 -5.58 12.51 0.76
N ARG A 254 -6.35 12.63 1.85
CA ARG A 254 -6.62 11.52 2.77
C ARG A 254 -8.09 11.20 2.82
N TYR A 255 -8.41 9.91 2.65
CA TYR A 255 -9.76 9.38 2.85
C TYR A 255 -9.81 8.37 3.98
N VAL A 256 -10.84 8.47 4.82
CA VAL A 256 -11.17 7.50 5.86
C VAL A 256 -12.39 6.68 5.41
N LEU A 257 -12.21 5.38 5.27
CA LEU A 257 -13.24 4.45 4.79
C LEU A 257 -14.10 3.96 5.96
N ALA A 258 -15.37 4.36 5.97
CA ALA A 258 -16.32 3.94 7.01
C ALA A 258 -16.58 2.44 6.97
N GLY A 259 -16.50 1.77 8.11
CA GLY A 259 -16.70 0.33 8.26
C GLY A 259 -15.63 -0.54 7.60
N ALA A 260 -14.45 0.01 7.34
CA ALA A 260 -13.31 -0.74 6.81
C ALA A 260 -12.29 -1.02 7.94
N GLY A 261 -11.70 -2.21 7.91
CA GLY A 261 -10.57 -2.58 8.77
C GLY A 261 -9.28 -2.69 7.95
N HIS A 262 -8.32 -3.51 8.41
CA HIS A 262 -7.00 -3.68 7.79
C HIS A 262 -7.05 -4.57 6.53
N GLY A 263 -7.46 -4.04 5.42
CA GLY A 263 -7.44 -4.77 4.14
C GLY A 263 -8.05 -6.17 4.21
N GLN A 264 -7.35 -7.14 3.66
CA GLN A 264 -7.75 -8.56 3.73
C GLN A 264 -7.65 -9.16 5.14
N LEU A 265 -6.93 -8.53 6.05
CA LEU A 265 -6.80 -8.93 7.45
C LEU A 265 -7.85 -8.29 8.36
N SER A 266 -8.82 -7.55 7.82
CA SER A 266 -9.97 -7.03 8.57
C SER A 266 -10.68 -8.11 9.38
N LEU A 267 -11.23 -7.75 10.54
CA LEU A 267 -11.88 -8.69 11.45
C LEU A 267 -13.09 -9.40 10.83
N THR A 268 -13.77 -8.71 9.92
CA THR A 268 -14.94 -9.27 9.21
C THR A 268 -14.74 -9.24 7.68
N GLY A 269 -15.45 -10.15 7.00
CA GLY A 269 -15.46 -10.14 5.54
C GLY A 269 -16.15 -8.89 4.95
N ARG A 270 -17.05 -8.23 5.70
CA ARG A 270 -17.68 -6.97 5.30
C ARG A 270 -16.67 -5.85 5.25
N GLN A 271 -15.88 -5.67 6.30
CA GLN A 271 -14.79 -4.71 6.36
C GLN A 271 -13.77 -4.91 5.23
N ALA A 272 -13.35 -6.17 5.00
CA ALA A 272 -12.39 -6.50 3.94
C ALA A 272 -12.94 -6.20 2.52
N ARG A 273 -14.26 -6.30 2.30
CA ARG A 273 -14.87 -6.01 1.01
C ARG A 273 -14.86 -4.52 0.66
N GLN A 274 -14.75 -3.62 1.63
CA GLN A 274 -14.62 -2.19 1.36
C GLN A 274 -13.43 -1.93 0.41
N TRP A 275 -12.30 -2.58 0.65
CA TRP A 275 -11.06 -2.43 -0.12
C TRP A 275 -11.12 -2.99 -1.55
N THR A 276 -12.13 -3.78 -1.88
CA THR A 276 -12.37 -4.32 -3.22
C THR A 276 -13.61 -3.73 -3.89
N SER A 277 -14.11 -2.62 -3.36
CA SER A 277 -15.26 -1.90 -3.92
C SER A 277 -14.88 -1.14 -5.18
N VAL A 278 -15.86 -0.97 -6.07
CA VAL A 278 -15.74 -0.10 -7.24
C VAL A 278 -15.39 1.32 -6.82
N GLN A 279 -15.99 1.82 -5.74
CA GLN A 279 -15.73 3.18 -5.25
C GLN A 279 -14.25 3.38 -4.89
N VAL A 280 -13.67 2.52 -4.04
CA VAL A 280 -12.26 2.65 -3.63
C VAL A 280 -11.33 2.53 -4.83
N LEU A 281 -11.54 1.55 -5.70
CA LEU A 281 -10.70 1.37 -6.89
C LEU A 281 -10.86 2.50 -7.92
N THR A 282 -12.05 3.10 -8.00
CA THR A 282 -12.29 4.28 -8.84
C THR A 282 -11.58 5.51 -8.25
N THR A 283 -11.60 5.69 -6.94
CA THR A 283 -10.84 6.77 -6.26
C THR A 283 -9.34 6.66 -6.56
N ILE A 284 -8.77 5.46 -6.41
CA ILE A 284 -7.35 5.20 -6.77
C ILE A 284 -7.11 5.49 -8.25
N ARG A 285 -7.95 4.97 -9.15
CA ARG A 285 -7.82 5.20 -10.60
C ARG A 285 -7.88 6.69 -10.94
N ASN A 286 -8.86 7.42 -10.44
CA ASN A 286 -9.03 8.85 -10.72
C ASN A 286 -7.81 9.67 -10.25
N PHE A 287 -7.26 9.33 -9.08
CA PHE A 287 -6.02 9.94 -8.61
C PHE A 287 -4.85 9.66 -9.57
N LEU A 288 -4.67 8.39 -9.97
CA LEU A 288 -3.62 8.02 -10.93
C LEU A 288 -3.84 8.68 -12.30
N ASP A 289 -5.09 8.78 -12.79
CA ASP A 289 -5.42 9.46 -14.04
C ASP A 289 -5.04 10.94 -13.99
N GLN A 290 -5.31 11.64 -12.89
CA GLN A 290 -4.94 13.04 -12.69
C GLN A 290 -3.43 13.28 -12.58
N LYS A 291 -2.66 12.33 -12.03
CA LYS A 291 -1.24 12.55 -11.72
C LYS A 291 -0.28 11.90 -12.72
N LEU A 292 -0.74 10.94 -13.51
CA LEU A 292 0.11 10.21 -14.45
C LEU A 292 -0.33 10.37 -15.92
N ARG A 293 -1.48 11.01 -16.23
CA ARG A 293 -1.96 11.13 -17.61
C ARG A 293 -2.16 12.57 -18.08
N THR A 294 -1.99 13.52 -17.17
CA THR A 294 -2.03 14.96 -17.49
C THR A 294 -0.67 15.49 -17.91
#